data_9d993df0067a35cc8b41d2819d582b8b
#
_entry.id   9d993df0067a35cc8b41d2819d582b8b
#
_cell.length_a   1.000
_cell.length_b   1.000
_cell.length_c   1.000
_cell.angle_alpha   90.00
_cell.angle_beta   90.00
_cell.angle_gamma   90.00
#
_symmetry.space_group_name_H-M   'P 1'
#
loop_
_entity.id
_entity.type
_entity.pdbx_description
1 polymer ?
#
loop_
_entity_poly.entity_id
_entity_poly.type
_entity_poly.pdbx_seq_one_letter_code
_entity_poly.pdbx_strand_id
1 'polypeptide(L)'
;MNWKSMPLSHKIAMVIASLAVVVWLIPNVRPGLLPIDPTYPAIAVFTVCEAVIYWNQKRKWSYLLIIAAVISMAFFLLELCLL
;
A
#
# COMPACT_ATOMS: atom_id res chain seq x y z
N MET A 1 8.66 -16.84 10.11
CA MET A 1 9.48 -16.30 9.04
C MET A 1 10.70 -15.61 9.61
N ASN A 2 11.89 -15.97 9.18
CA ASN A 2 13.10 -15.41 9.75
C ASN A 2 13.48 -14.11 9.03
N TRP A 3 13.52 -12.99 9.75
CA TRP A 3 13.86 -11.69 9.20
C TRP A 3 15.22 -11.70 8.48
N LYS A 4 16.21 -12.39 9.05
CA LYS A 4 17.57 -12.39 8.48
C LYS A 4 17.66 -13.16 7.16
N SER A 5 16.78 -14.13 6.93
CA SER A 5 16.79 -14.93 5.70
C SER A 5 15.96 -14.31 4.58
N MET A 6 15.26 -13.19 4.83
CA MET A 6 14.43 -12.55 3.83
C MET A 6 15.28 -11.72 2.87
N PRO A 7 14.91 -11.69 1.57
CA PRO A 7 15.55 -10.79 0.63
C PRO A 7 15.37 -9.32 1.03
N LEU A 8 16.31 -8.48 0.62
CA LEU A 8 16.25 -7.05 0.93
C LEU A 8 14.98 -6.40 0.41
N SER A 9 14.50 -6.82 -0.78
CA SER A 9 13.26 -6.31 -1.35
C SER A 9 12.05 -6.56 -0.44
N HIS A 10 11.97 -7.75 0.17
CA HIS A 10 10.90 -8.08 1.11
C HIS A 10 10.96 -7.21 2.36
N LYS A 11 12.17 -6.99 2.89
CA LYS A 11 12.36 -6.14 4.08
C LYS A 11 11.89 -4.71 3.79
N ILE A 12 12.28 -4.16 2.67
CA ILE A 12 11.89 -2.81 2.26
C ILE A 12 10.38 -2.73 2.07
N ALA A 13 9.79 -3.73 1.41
CA ALA A 13 8.34 -3.77 1.20
C ALA A 13 7.58 -3.81 2.53
N MET A 14 8.05 -4.60 3.50
CA MET A 14 7.39 -4.69 4.80
C MET A 14 7.48 -3.36 5.57
N VAL A 15 8.62 -2.68 5.51
CA VAL A 15 8.78 -1.37 6.16
C VAL A 15 7.84 -0.35 5.53
N ILE A 16 7.80 -0.29 4.20
CA ILE A 16 6.92 0.64 3.48
C ILE A 16 5.46 0.34 3.78
N ALA A 17 5.06 -0.93 3.79
CA ALA A 17 3.69 -1.33 4.12
C ALA A 17 3.31 -0.90 5.53
N SER A 18 4.22 -1.06 6.49
CA SER A 18 3.99 -0.64 7.87
C SER A 18 3.80 0.88 7.96
N LEU A 19 4.62 1.64 7.26
CA LEU A 19 4.49 3.10 7.21
C LEU A 19 3.16 3.51 6.57
N ALA A 20 2.73 2.82 5.52
CA ALA A 20 1.44 3.10 4.88
C ALA A 20 0.28 2.88 5.85
N VAL A 21 0.33 1.81 6.65
CA VAL A 21 -0.70 1.53 7.66
C VAL A 21 -0.72 2.62 8.72
N VAL A 22 0.45 3.07 9.19
CA VAL A 22 0.55 4.15 10.18
C VAL A 22 -0.06 5.43 9.64
N VAL A 23 0.27 5.80 8.40
CA VAL A 23 -0.29 7.00 7.77
C VAL A 23 -1.80 6.90 7.63
N TRP A 24 -2.31 5.71 7.28
CA TRP A 24 -3.76 5.48 7.19
C TRP A 24 -4.47 5.63 8.54
N LEU A 25 -3.80 5.24 9.62
CA LEU A 25 -4.39 5.32 10.96
C LEU A 25 -4.49 6.76 11.49
N ILE A 26 -3.65 7.68 11.02
CA ILE A 26 -3.62 9.06 11.52
C ILE A 26 -5.00 9.73 11.46
N PRO A 27 -5.70 9.75 10.30
CA PRO A 27 -7.01 10.41 10.24
C PRO A 27 -8.10 9.64 11.00
N ASN A 28 -7.90 8.36 11.30
CA ASN A 28 -8.83 7.59 12.12
C ASN A 28 -8.68 7.92 13.61
N VAL A 29 -7.47 8.26 14.04
CA VAL A 29 -7.20 8.65 15.43
C VAL A 29 -7.47 10.14 15.64
N ARG A 30 -7.04 10.99 14.73
CA ARG A 30 -7.24 12.44 14.81
C ARG A 30 -7.78 12.95 13.47
N PRO A 31 -9.12 12.99 13.30
CA PRO A 31 -9.71 13.54 12.08
C PRO A 31 -9.32 15.00 11.90
N GLY A 32 -9.00 15.39 10.68
CA GLY A 32 -8.65 16.76 10.35
C GLY A 32 -7.16 17.07 10.42
N LEU A 33 -6.33 16.11 10.85
CA LEU A 33 -4.87 16.30 10.86
C LEU A 33 -4.31 16.37 9.44
N LEU A 34 -4.87 15.56 8.53
CA LEU A 34 -4.47 15.54 7.12
C LEU A 34 -5.55 16.21 6.27
N PRO A 35 -5.15 17.04 5.27
CA PRO A 35 -6.11 17.72 4.39
C PRO A 35 -6.81 16.79 3.42
N ILE A 36 -6.27 15.61 3.15
CA ILE A 36 -6.85 14.63 2.23
C ILE A 36 -6.94 13.27 2.93
N ASP A 37 -7.85 12.44 2.44
CA ASP A 37 -8.01 11.08 2.95
C ASP A 37 -6.92 10.18 2.34
N PRO A 38 -6.00 9.61 3.16
CA PRO A 38 -4.93 8.76 2.65
C PRO A 38 -5.35 7.31 2.42
N THR A 39 -6.66 6.99 2.50
CA THR A 39 -7.14 5.61 2.41
C THR A 39 -6.72 4.94 1.09
N TYR A 40 -7.00 5.58 -0.05
CA TYR A 40 -6.70 4.98 -1.34
C TYR A 40 -5.20 4.86 -1.61
N PRO A 41 -4.38 5.91 -1.40
CA PRO A 41 -2.94 5.76 -1.62
C PRO A 41 -2.30 4.77 -0.62
N ALA A 42 -2.78 4.70 0.61
CA ALA A 42 -2.28 3.73 1.58
C ALA A 42 -2.58 2.30 1.13
N ILE A 43 -3.79 2.04 0.64
CA ILE A 43 -4.16 0.73 0.10
C ILE A 43 -3.29 0.40 -1.11
N ALA A 44 -3.07 1.36 -2.02
CA ALA A 44 -2.25 1.14 -3.20
C ALA A 44 -0.82 0.76 -2.83
N VAL A 45 -0.21 1.50 -1.90
CA VAL A 45 1.15 1.21 -1.44
C VAL A 45 1.21 -0.17 -0.79
N PHE A 46 0.25 -0.50 0.06
CA PHE A 46 0.20 -1.78 0.75
C PHE A 46 0.08 -2.94 -0.23
N THR A 47 -0.80 -2.83 -1.24
CA THR A 47 -0.98 -3.89 -2.23
C THR A 47 0.24 -4.06 -3.12
N VAL A 48 0.92 -2.97 -3.51
CA VAL A 48 2.17 -3.06 -4.26
C VAL A 48 3.24 -3.77 -3.44
N CYS A 49 3.35 -3.46 -2.15
CA CYS A 49 4.31 -4.12 -1.26
C CYS A 49 4.03 -5.62 -1.16
N GLU A 50 2.77 -6.00 -1.02
CA GLU A 50 2.39 -7.42 -1.01
C GLU A 50 2.70 -8.09 -2.35
N ALA A 51 2.47 -7.39 -3.47
CA ALA A 51 2.79 -7.92 -4.78
C ALA A 51 4.29 -8.23 -4.91
N VAL A 52 5.15 -7.37 -4.39
CA VAL A 52 6.59 -7.61 -4.37
C VAL A 52 6.93 -8.83 -3.53
N ILE A 53 6.30 -8.98 -2.36
CA ILE A 53 6.54 -10.10 -1.46
C ILE A 53 6.14 -11.42 -2.11
N TYR A 54 5.01 -11.46 -2.79
CA TYR A 54 4.48 -12.69 -3.38
C TYR A 54 4.94 -12.93 -4.81
N TRP A 55 5.76 -12.04 -5.39
CA TRP A 55 6.15 -12.11 -6.79
C TRP A 55 6.76 -13.46 -7.18
N ASN A 56 7.66 -13.98 -6.34
CA ASN A 56 8.34 -15.25 -6.62
C ASN A 56 7.52 -16.48 -6.27
N GLN A 57 6.55 -16.35 -5.36
CA GLN A 57 5.77 -17.48 -4.87
C GLN A 57 4.45 -17.63 -5.59
N LYS A 58 3.71 -16.56 -5.76
CA LYS A 58 2.37 -16.56 -6.34
C LYS A 58 2.23 -15.39 -7.31
N ARG A 59 2.80 -15.55 -8.50
CA ARG A 59 2.82 -14.47 -9.50
C ARG A 59 1.41 -14.02 -9.91
N LYS A 60 0.44 -14.94 -9.98
CA LYS A 60 -0.95 -14.58 -10.29
C LYS A 60 -1.53 -13.62 -9.27
N TRP A 61 -1.28 -13.87 -7.99
CA TRP A 61 -1.73 -12.97 -6.94
C TRP A 61 -1.04 -11.62 -7.01
N SER A 62 0.25 -11.60 -7.39
CA SER A 62 0.97 -10.34 -7.57
C SER A 62 0.34 -9.48 -8.65
N TYR A 63 -0.06 -10.07 -9.78
CA TYR A 63 -0.74 -9.34 -10.84
C TYR A 63 -2.07 -8.76 -10.36
N LEU A 64 -2.86 -9.54 -9.62
CA LEU A 64 -4.13 -9.07 -9.07
C LEU A 64 -3.91 -7.91 -8.09
N LEU A 65 -2.89 -8.00 -7.26
CA LEU A 65 -2.56 -6.93 -6.31
C LEU A 65 -2.12 -5.65 -7.03
N ILE A 66 -1.34 -5.78 -8.09
CA ILE A 66 -0.91 -4.63 -8.89
C ILE A 66 -2.12 -3.96 -9.54
N ILE A 67 -3.04 -4.74 -10.10
CA ILE A 67 -4.26 -4.22 -10.71
C ILE A 67 -5.09 -3.47 -9.67
N ALA A 68 -5.25 -4.05 -8.48
CA ALA A 68 -5.97 -3.40 -7.39
C ALA A 68 -5.31 -2.08 -6.98
N ALA A 69 -3.97 -2.04 -6.93
CA ALA A 69 -3.23 -0.82 -6.61
C ALA A 69 -3.49 0.26 -7.65
N VAL A 70 -3.45 -0.09 -8.93
CA VAL A 70 -3.70 0.85 -10.02
C VAL A 70 -5.11 1.41 -9.92
N ILE A 71 -6.12 0.57 -9.69
CA ILE A 71 -7.50 0.99 -9.54
C ILE A 71 -7.65 1.94 -8.34
N SER A 72 -7.04 1.62 -7.21
CA SER A 72 -7.09 2.47 -6.01
C SER A 72 -6.49 3.84 -6.26
N MET A 73 -5.34 3.89 -6.96
CA MET A 73 -4.72 5.18 -7.32
C MET A 73 -5.57 5.96 -8.29
N ALA A 74 -6.25 5.29 -9.23
CA ALA A 74 -7.15 5.95 -10.16
C ALA A 74 -8.31 6.63 -9.43
N PHE A 75 -8.92 5.93 -8.47
CA PHE A 75 -9.99 6.52 -7.64
C PHE A 75 -9.47 7.70 -6.83
N PHE A 76 -8.28 7.60 -6.26
CA PHE A 76 -7.69 8.70 -5.51
C PHE A 76 -7.50 9.94 -6.39
N LEU A 77 -6.98 9.75 -7.61
CA LEU A 77 -6.78 10.86 -8.54
C LEU A 77 -8.12 11.48 -8.97
N LEU A 78 -9.15 10.66 -9.17
CA LEU A 78 -10.49 11.17 -9.48
C LEU A 78 -11.03 12.01 -8.34
N GLU A 79 -10.87 11.59 -7.10
CA GLU A 79 -11.28 12.38 -5.93
C GLU A 79 -10.58 13.73 -5.91
N LEU A 80 -9.26 13.77 -6.15
CA LEU A 80 -8.52 15.02 -6.18
C LEU A 80 -8.98 15.94 -7.31
N CYS A 81 -9.30 15.37 -8.46
CA CYS A 81 -9.77 16.17 -9.59
C CYS A 81 -11.18 16.74 -9.38
N LEU A 82 -12.04 16.00 -8.68
CA LEU A 82 -13.41 16.41 -8.41
C LEU A 82 -13.52 17.39 -7.25
N LEU A 83 -12.52 17.43 -6.40
CA LEU A 83 -12.44 18.39 -5.31
C LEU A 83 -11.86 19.71 -5.80
#